data_111183dc29b36b3a86d4cc20aa2a0ee6
#
_entry.id   111183dc29b36b3a86d4cc20aa2a0ee6
#
_cell.length_a   1.000
_cell.length_b   1.000
_cell.length_c   1.000
_cell.angle_alpha   90.00
_cell.angle_beta   90.00
_cell.angle_gamma   90.00
#
_symmetry.space_group_name_H-M   'P 1'
#
loop_
_entity.id
_entity.type
_entity.pdbx_description
1 polymer ?
#
loop_
_entity_poly.entity_id
_entity_poly.type
_entity_poly.pdbx_seq_one_letter_code
_entity_poly.pdbx_strand_id
1 'polypeptide(L)'
;MSYKGGDRGFVQVVSPHELRVPFFNGNGMWRTLGNVQDHGRVALLFVDQQRPWRMRVHGHGTVLTDQASTASFVGAEAVLSVRVARVFPNCGRYIHQGDEISPYVPTADRPAPIPEWKRIPVLSDVLPADDPARTDPA
;
A
#
# COMPACT_ATOMS: atom_id res chain seq x y z
N MET A 1 2.40 4.58 11.60
CA MET A 1 2.81 3.80 10.41
C MET A 1 4.05 2.99 10.77
N SER A 2 4.17 1.75 10.31
CA SER A 2 5.36 0.92 10.51
C SER A 2 5.66 0.12 9.23
N TYR A 3 6.93 0.00 8.91
CA TYR A 3 7.41 -0.88 7.85
C TYR A 3 7.38 -2.33 8.34
N LYS A 4 7.00 -3.24 7.45
CA LYS A 4 7.04 -4.68 7.67
C LYS A 4 7.77 -5.34 6.51
N GLY A 5 8.68 -6.21 6.81
CA GLY A 5 9.42 -7.01 5.85
C GLY A 5 9.48 -8.47 6.28
N GLY A 6 9.78 -9.34 5.35
CA GLY A 6 9.95 -10.77 5.53
C GLY A 6 10.37 -11.40 4.21
N ASP A 7 10.44 -12.70 4.18
CA ASP A 7 10.71 -13.45 2.96
C ASP A 7 9.60 -13.24 1.91
N ARG A 8 9.90 -13.62 0.67
CA ARG A 8 8.93 -13.53 -0.41
C ARG A 8 7.65 -14.30 -0.06
N GLY A 9 6.52 -13.60 -0.08
CA GLY A 9 5.21 -14.18 0.26
C GLY A 9 4.87 -14.17 1.76
N PHE A 10 5.64 -13.47 2.60
CA PHE A 10 5.33 -13.39 4.04
C PHE A 10 3.93 -12.82 4.34
N VAL A 11 3.38 -11.98 3.48
CA VAL A 11 1.96 -11.63 3.54
C VAL A 11 1.17 -12.69 2.77
N GLN A 12 0.32 -13.43 3.47
CA GLN A 12 -0.49 -14.48 2.87
C GLN A 12 -1.87 -13.97 2.47
N VAL A 13 -2.29 -14.34 1.26
CA VAL A 13 -3.67 -14.17 0.79
C VAL A 13 -4.42 -15.45 1.14
N VAL A 14 -5.23 -15.41 2.19
CA VAL A 14 -5.98 -16.57 2.70
C VAL A 14 -7.25 -16.79 1.87
N SER A 15 -7.87 -15.70 1.46
CA SER A 15 -9.06 -15.71 0.62
C SER A 15 -9.13 -14.40 -0.19
N PRO A 16 -10.09 -14.25 -1.13
CA PRO A 16 -10.33 -12.98 -1.82
C PRO A 16 -10.60 -11.80 -0.87
N HIS A 17 -10.94 -12.09 0.38
CA HIS A 17 -11.33 -11.09 1.37
C HIS A 17 -10.48 -11.09 2.64
N GLU A 18 -9.41 -11.91 2.71
CA GLU A 18 -8.58 -12.00 3.90
C GLU A 18 -7.09 -12.07 3.58
N LEU A 19 -6.33 -11.19 4.23
CA LEU A 19 -4.87 -11.22 4.27
C LEU A 19 -4.41 -11.56 5.69
N ARG A 20 -3.26 -12.26 5.78
CA ARG A 20 -2.54 -12.46 7.05
C ARG A 20 -1.14 -11.89 6.95
N VAL A 21 -0.80 -11.07 7.95
CA VAL A 21 0.50 -10.39 8.04
C VAL A 21 1.16 -10.81 9.34
N PRO A 22 2.30 -11.51 9.31
CA PRO A 22 3.02 -11.90 10.52
C PRO A 22 3.69 -10.69 11.18
N PHE A 23 3.80 -10.75 12.48
CA PHE A 23 4.53 -9.81 13.30
C PHE A 23 5.64 -10.56 14.04
N PHE A 24 6.87 -10.23 13.70
CA PHE A 24 8.07 -10.81 14.28
C PHE A 24 8.55 -9.99 15.45
N ASN A 25 9.42 -10.56 16.28
CA ASN A 25 10.11 -9.84 17.34
C ASN A 25 10.86 -8.64 16.77
N GLY A 26 10.77 -7.51 17.44
CA GLY A 26 11.40 -6.28 17.05
C GLY A 26 11.69 -5.40 18.27
N ASN A 27 11.28 -4.14 18.25
CA ASN A 27 11.54 -3.20 19.35
C ASN A 27 10.55 -3.36 20.55
N GLY A 28 9.67 -4.35 20.52
CA GLY A 28 8.71 -4.64 21.59
C GLY A 28 7.58 -3.64 21.77
N MET A 29 7.47 -2.61 20.94
CA MET A 29 6.46 -1.55 21.13
C MET A 29 5.05 -1.93 20.65
N TRP A 30 4.90 -2.87 19.75
CA TRP A 30 3.64 -3.42 19.23
C TRP A 30 2.57 -2.39 18.84
N ARG A 31 2.98 -1.16 18.51
CA ARG A 31 2.08 -0.01 18.25
C ARG A 31 0.99 -0.30 17.22
N THR A 32 1.33 -1.00 16.14
CA THR A 32 0.34 -1.33 15.11
C THR A 32 -0.73 -2.27 15.65
N LEU A 33 -0.32 -3.30 16.42
CA LEU A 33 -1.26 -4.25 16.99
C LEU A 33 -2.13 -3.59 18.04
N GLY A 34 -1.56 -2.74 18.92
CA GLY A 34 -2.32 -1.97 19.88
C GLY A 34 -3.38 -1.08 19.22
N ASN A 35 -3.00 -0.31 18.18
CA ASN A 35 -3.95 0.52 17.44
C ASN A 35 -5.05 -0.31 16.78
N VAL A 36 -4.73 -1.50 16.27
CA VAL A 36 -5.73 -2.40 15.67
C VAL A 36 -6.70 -2.92 16.75
N GLN A 37 -6.19 -3.28 17.92
CA GLN A 37 -7.05 -3.71 19.03
C GLN A 37 -8.00 -2.61 19.49
N ASP A 38 -7.57 -1.36 19.44
CA ASP A 38 -8.34 -0.19 19.86
C ASP A 38 -9.51 0.13 18.90
N HIS A 39 -9.26 0.18 17.59
CA HIS A 39 -10.29 0.63 16.63
C HIS A 39 -10.47 -0.25 15.38
N GLY A 40 -9.69 -1.32 15.22
CA GLY A 40 -9.82 -2.31 14.15
C GLY A 40 -9.50 -1.82 12.74
N ARG A 41 -9.23 -0.54 12.51
CA ARG A 41 -9.00 -0.02 11.16
C ARG A 41 -7.57 -0.25 10.72
N VAL A 42 -7.41 -0.75 9.48
CA VAL A 42 -6.10 -1.06 8.89
C VAL A 42 -6.00 -0.47 7.50
N ALA A 43 -4.85 0.13 7.23
CA ALA A 43 -4.43 0.48 5.88
C ALA A 43 -3.01 -0.09 5.64
N LEU A 44 -2.88 -0.92 4.63
CA LEU A 44 -1.60 -1.46 4.18
C LEU A 44 -1.19 -0.74 2.89
N LEU A 45 0.10 -0.39 2.79
CA LEU A 45 0.71 0.10 1.57
C LEU A 45 1.79 -0.88 1.13
N PHE A 46 1.57 -1.51 0.00
CA PHE A 46 2.58 -2.32 -0.67
C PHE A 46 3.35 -1.44 -1.65
N VAL A 47 4.67 -1.48 -1.56
CA VAL A 47 5.57 -0.69 -2.41
C VAL A 47 6.50 -1.65 -3.13
N ASP A 48 6.55 -1.56 -4.45
CA ASP A 48 7.56 -2.24 -5.25
C ASP A 48 8.84 -1.38 -5.21
N GLN A 49 9.96 -1.99 -4.80
CA GLN A 49 11.25 -1.30 -4.69
C GLN A 49 11.97 -1.17 -6.03
N GLN A 50 11.52 -1.90 -7.06
CA GLN A 50 12.14 -1.91 -8.39
C GLN A 50 11.34 -1.11 -9.43
N ARG A 51 10.07 -0.82 -9.15
CA ARG A 51 9.15 -0.14 -10.05
C ARG A 51 8.34 0.91 -9.27
N PRO A 52 7.89 1.99 -9.88
CA PRO A 52 7.09 3.00 -9.20
C PRO A 52 5.64 2.54 -8.97
N TRP A 53 5.48 1.30 -8.51
CA TRP A 53 4.17 0.71 -8.27
C TRP A 53 3.86 0.66 -6.78
N ARG A 54 2.64 1.03 -6.48
CA ARG A 54 2.09 0.96 -5.13
C ARG A 54 0.66 0.45 -5.17
N MET A 55 0.32 -0.36 -4.17
CA MET A 55 -1.03 -0.84 -3.96
C MET A 55 -1.45 -0.56 -2.54
N ARG A 56 -2.67 -0.08 -2.34
CA ARG A 56 -3.28 0.09 -1.03
C ARG A 56 -4.33 -0.97 -0.79
N VAL A 57 -4.35 -1.47 0.44
CA VAL A 57 -5.40 -2.33 0.96
C VAL A 57 -5.96 -1.68 2.20
N HIS A 58 -7.24 -1.41 2.23
CA HIS A 58 -7.95 -0.94 3.41
C HIS A 58 -8.86 -2.03 3.94
N GLY A 59 -8.98 -2.16 5.25
CA GLY A 59 -9.79 -3.19 5.86
C GLY A 59 -9.93 -3.05 7.36
N HIS A 60 -10.41 -4.13 7.95
CA HIS A 60 -10.52 -4.29 9.40
C HIS A 60 -9.59 -5.40 9.86
N GLY A 61 -8.77 -5.11 10.84
CA GLY A 61 -7.80 -6.02 11.40
C GLY A 61 -8.28 -6.68 12.68
N THR A 62 -7.84 -7.91 12.87
CA THR A 62 -7.94 -8.65 14.13
C THR A 62 -6.55 -9.18 14.46
N VAL A 63 -6.13 -8.99 15.70
CA VAL A 63 -4.85 -9.50 16.20
C VAL A 63 -5.05 -10.93 16.69
N LEU A 64 -4.29 -11.87 16.13
CA LEU A 64 -4.28 -13.28 16.51
C LEU A 64 -2.94 -13.60 17.17
N THR A 65 -2.99 -14.16 18.38
CA THR A 65 -1.79 -14.54 19.15
C THR A 65 -1.78 -16.01 19.53
N ASP A 66 -2.82 -16.75 19.11
CA ASP A 66 -2.91 -18.18 19.36
C ASP A 66 -1.90 -18.97 18.53
N GLN A 67 -1.44 -20.10 19.06
CA GLN A 67 -0.44 -20.93 18.45
C GLN A 67 -0.86 -21.45 17.05
N ALA A 68 -2.14 -21.74 16.85
CA ALA A 68 -2.60 -22.24 15.54
C ALA A 68 -2.47 -21.18 14.46
N SER A 69 -2.73 -19.92 14.77
CA SER A 69 -2.59 -18.79 13.85
C SER A 69 -1.14 -18.44 13.55
N THR A 70 -0.26 -18.50 14.55
CA THR A 70 1.17 -18.15 14.39
C THR A 70 2.00 -19.29 13.77
N ALA A 71 1.58 -20.54 13.91
CA ALA A 71 2.33 -21.72 13.44
C ALA A 71 2.61 -21.72 11.92
N SER A 72 1.78 -21.02 11.14
CA SER A 72 2.00 -20.90 9.68
C SER A 72 3.09 -19.91 9.30
N PHE A 73 3.66 -19.19 10.28
CA PHE A 73 4.70 -18.17 10.08
C PHE A 73 5.86 -18.42 11.05
N VAL A 74 6.96 -18.97 10.56
CA VAL A 74 8.12 -19.27 11.39
C VAL A 74 8.63 -18.00 12.10
N GLY A 75 8.68 -18.05 13.44
CA GLY A 75 9.15 -16.94 14.27
C GLY A 75 8.17 -15.79 14.49
N ALA A 76 6.93 -15.90 14.02
CA ALA A 76 5.93 -14.89 14.31
C ALA A 76 5.43 -14.98 15.76
N GLU A 77 5.33 -13.83 16.43
CA GLU A 77 4.75 -13.70 17.78
C GLU A 77 3.26 -13.37 17.75
N ALA A 78 2.81 -12.74 16.66
CA ALA A 78 1.41 -12.46 16.40
C ALA A 78 1.14 -12.43 14.90
N VAL A 79 -0.13 -12.54 14.53
CA VAL A 79 -0.60 -12.40 13.16
C VAL A 79 -1.71 -11.36 13.12
N LEU A 80 -1.59 -10.42 12.20
CA LEU A 80 -2.68 -9.51 11.87
C LEU A 80 -3.51 -10.12 10.75
N SER A 81 -4.71 -10.60 11.06
CA SER A 81 -5.72 -10.94 10.05
C SER A 81 -6.42 -9.66 9.61
N VAL A 82 -6.48 -9.42 8.30
CA VAL A 82 -7.11 -8.24 7.70
C VAL A 82 -8.26 -8.68 6.82
N ARG A 83 -9.48 -8.38 7.23
CA ARG A 83 -10.66 -8.49 6.38
C ARG A 83 -10.66 -7.31 5.41
N VAL A 84 -10.40 -7.60 4.15
CA VAL A 84 -10.21 -6.61 3.10
C VAL A 84 -11.55 -5.97 2.73
N ALA A 85 -11.59 -4.65 2.76
CA ALA A 85 -12.73 -3.85 2.32
C ALA A 85 -12.51 -3.23 0.94
N ARG A 86 -11.26 -2.78 0.66
CA ARG A 86 -10.91 -2.14 -0.62
C ARG A 86 -9.46 -2.45 -0.98
N VAL A 87 -9.24 -2.66 -2.29
CA VAL A 87 -7.90 -2.74 -2.89
C VAL A 87 -7.87 -1.78 -4.06
N PHE A 88 -6.85 -0.95 -4.14
CA PHE A 88 -6.71 -0.01 -5.25
C PHE A 88 -5.24 0.37 -5.47
N PRO A 89 -4.85 0.67 -6.74
CA PRO A 89 -3.52 1.16 -7.03
C PRO A 89 -3.34 2.57 -6.48
N ASN A 90 -2.10 2.92 -6.20
CA ASN A 90 -1.73 4.27 -5.82
C ASN A 90 -0.72 4.83 -6.84
N CYS A 91 -0.91 6.07 -7.24
CA CYS A 91 -0.07 6.70 -8.24
C CYS A 91 1.41 6.71 -7.82
N GLY A 92 2.28 6.27 -8.73
CA GLY A 92 3.73 6.20 -8.53
C GLY A 92 4.52 7.43 -8.99
N ARG A 93 3.86 8.50 -9.43
CA ARG A 93 4.50 9.66 -10.08
C ARG A 93 5.72 10.23 -9.37
N TYR A 94 5.67 10.31 -8.06
CA TYR A 94 6.73 10.93 -7.25
C TYR A 94 7.54 9.91 -6.45
N ILE A 95 7.53 8.64 -6.84
CA ILE A 95 8.41 7.64 -6.25
C ILE A 95 9.75 7.68 -7.00
N HIS A 96 10.82 7.95 -6.27
CA HIS A 96 12.16 7.83 -6.76
C HIS A 96 12.57 6.36 -6.83
N GLN A 97 13.42 6.01 -7.77
CA GLN A 97 13.93 4.65 -7.95
C GLN A 97 15.44 4.66 -7.70
N GLY A 98 15.84 4.13 -6.55
CA GLY A 98 17.22 4.25 -6.11
C GLY A 98 17.62 5.73 -6.00
N ASP A 99 18.67 6.13 -6.71
CA ASP A 99 19.17 7.52 -6.75
C ASP A 99 18.50 8.36 -7.86
N GLU A 100 17.64 7.76 -8.67
CA GLU A 100 16.97 8.47 -9.77
C GLU A 100 15.75 9.23 -9.26
N ILE A 101 15.73 10.54 -9.50
CA ILE A 101 14.58 11.39 -9.23
C ILE A 101 13.49 11.09 -10.25
N SER A 102 12.26 10.88 -9.77
CA SER A 102 11.12 10.64 -10.65
C SER A 102 10.99 11.75 -11.73
N PRO A 103 10.79 11.38 -13.01
CA PRO A 103 10.61 12.33 -14.11
C PRO A 103 9.36 13.22 -13.95
N TYR A 104 8.45 12.86 -13.04
CA TYR A 104 7.25 13.64 -12.72
C TYR A 104 7.50 14.79 -11.74
N VAL A 105 8.69 14.87 -11.13
CA VAL A 105 9.02 16.02 -10.26
C VAL A 105 9.18 17.26 -11.14
N PRO A 106 8.39 18.33 -10.93
CA PRO A 106 8.53 19.55 -11.69
C PRO A 106 9.86 20.26 -11.35
N THR A 107 10.43 20.92 -12.33
CA THR A 107 11.58 21.83 -12.17
C THR A 107 11.20 23.25 -12.58
N ALA A 108 12.09 24.21 -12.37
CA ALA A 108 11.85 25.59 -12.81
C ALA A 108 11.55 25.72 -14.31
N ASP A 109 12.16 24.84 -15.10
CA ASP A 109 12.09 24.86 -16.58
C ASP A 109 11.12 23.85 -17.18
N ARG A 110 10.53 22.98 -16.35
CA ARG A 110 9.66 21.91 -16.85
C ARG A 110 8.54 21.60 -15.87
N PRO A 111 7.26 21.75 -16.29
CA PRO A 111 6.12 21.27 -15.51
C PRO A 111 6.13 19.75 -15.39
N ALA A 112 5.39 19.22 -14.42
CA ALA A 112 5.21 17.78 -14.27
C ALA A 112 4.47 17.21 -15.50
N PRO A 113 4.98 16.15 -16.14
CA PRO A 113 4.28 15.52 -17.26
C PRO A 113 2.90 15.00 -16.84
N ILE A 114 1.95 15.07 -17.77
CA ILE A 114 0.62 14.49 -17.56
C ILE A 114 0.73 12.97 -17.69
N PRO A 115 0.32 12.18 -16.68
CA PRO A 115 0.40 10.72 -16.79
C PRO A 115 -0.59 10.18 -17.81
N GLU A 116 -0.17 9.18 -18.57
CA GLU A 116 -0.96 8.56 -19.65
C GLU A 116 -2.35 8.07 -19.17
N TRP A 117 -2.45 7.55 -17.94
CA TRP A 117 -3.73 7.08 -17.44
C TRP A 117 -4.80 8.18 -17.33
N LYS A 118 -4.40 9.45 -17.18
CA LYS A 118 -5.33 10.59 -17.16
C LYS A 118 -5.93 10.89 -18.55
N ARG A 119 -5.28 10.38 -19.59
CA ARG A 119 -5.72 10.53 -21.00
C ARG A 119 -6.70 9.43 -21.43
N ILE A 120 -7.01 8.47 -20.55
CA ILE A 120 -7.99 7.41 -20.82
C ILE A 120 -9.39 8.04 -20.86
N PRO A 121 -10.13 7.97 -21.98
CA PRO A 121 -11.40 8.71 -22.18
C PRO A 121 -12.45 8.44 -21.08
N VAL A 122 -12.57 7.18 -20.65
CA VAL A 122 -13.56 6.78 -19.61
C VAL A 122 -13.27 7.41 -18.23
N LEU A 123 -12.06 7.95 -18.03
CA LEU A 123 -11.67 8.60 -16.78
C LEU A 123 -11.82 10.13 -16.83
N SER A 124 -12.13 10.72 -17.99
CA SER A 124 -12.20 12.18 -18.14
C SER A 124 -13.22 12.82 -17.17
N ASP A 125 -14.35 12.15 -16.97
CA ASP A 125 -15.45 12.68 -16.14
C ASP A 125 -15.15 12.67 -14.64
N VAL A 126 -14.20 11.83 -14.20
CA VAL A 126 -13.79 11.73 -12.79
C VAL A 126 -12.60 12.64 -12.44
N LEU A 127 -11.97 13.24 -13.45
CA LEU A 127 -10.91 14.22 -13.23
C LEU A 127 -11.51 15.58 -12.81
N PRO A 128 -10.83 16.34 -11.94
CA PRO A 128 -11.21 17.75 -11.65
C PRO A 128 -11.38 18.57 -12.93
N ALA A 129 -12.29 19.54 -12.92
CA ALA A 129 -12.58 20.36 -14.10
C ALA A 129 -11.37 21.16 -14.59
N ASP A 130 -10.48 21.53 -13.68
CA ASP A 130 -9.24 22.27 -13.90
C ASP A 130 -8.01 21.37 -14.08
N ASP A 131 -8.20 20.04 -14.20
CA ASP A 131 -7.08 19.13 -14.40
C ASP A 131 -6.44 19.37 -15.79
N PRO A 132 -5.10 19.53 -15.85
CA PRO A 132 -4.40 19.75 -17.12
C PRO A 132 -4.70 18.72 -18.21
N ALA A 133 -4.98 17.47 -17.84
CA ALA A 133 -5.32 16.44 -18.81
C ALA A 133 -6.67 16.66 -19.51
N ARG A 134 -7.54 17.53 -18.95
CA ARG A 134 -8.82 17.92 -19.59
C ARG A 134 -8.65 19.10 -20.54
N THR A 135 -7.68 19.98 -20.28
CA THR A 135 -7.45 21.22 -21.02
C THR A 135 -6.40 21.09 -22.09
N ASP A 136 -5.53 20.08 -21.98
CA ASP A 136 -4.48 19.75 -22.96
C ASP A 136 -4.66 18.29 -23.43
N PRO A 137 -5.66 18.04 -24.28
CA PRO A 137 -5.79 16.75 -24.95
C PRO A 137 -4.71 16.68 -26.03
N ALA A 138 -3.62 15.95 -25.78
CA ALA A 138 -2.54 15.74 -26.77
C ALA A 138 -3.02 15.11 -28.06
#